data_a91e44ebc48d4da41ccf8d3c0a54adec
#
_entry.id   a91e44ebc48d4da41ccf8d3c0a54adec
#
_cell.length_a   1.000
_cell.length_b   1.000
_cell.length_c   1.000
_cell.angle_alpha   90.00
_cell.angle_beta   90.00
_cell.angle_gamma   90.00
#
_symmetry.space_group_name_H-M   'P 1'
#
loop_
_entity.id
_entity.type
_entity.pdbx_description
1 polymer ?
#
loop_
_entity_poly.entity_id
_entity_poly.type
_entity_poly.pdbx_seq_one_letter_code
_entity_poly.pdbx_strand_id
1 'polypeptide(L)'
;MTDTFDIKLFYTTHKNLKSKTFKIEKNTSIQDFIIMFDIEGIVKMKDFDVGVFGKIKNFDYIIKPNDRLELYRKIIADPKIRRKNIAKSNS
;
A
#
# COMPACT_ATOMS: atom_id res chain seq x y z
N MET A 1 22.64 1.02 17.66
CA MET A 1 21.58 0.03 17.71
C MET A 1 20.33 0.58 17.03
N THR A 2 19.82 -0.10 16.03
CA THR A 2 18.65 0.38 15.33
C THR A 2 17.39 -0.07 16.05
N ASP A 3 16.48 0.86 16.24
CA ASP A 3 15.19 0.53 16.81
C ASP A 3 14.33 -0.07 15.71
N THR A 4 13.94 -1.31 15.90
CA THR A 4 13.08 -2.00 14.93
C THR A 4 11.79 -2.42 15.61
N PHE A 5 10.78 -2.63 14.79
CA PHE A 5 9.50 -3.12 15.27
C PHE A 5 8.80 -3.89 14.17
N ASP A 6 7.85 -4.71 14.58
CA ASP A 6 7.11 -5.52 13.63
C ASP A 6 5.85 -4.80 13.20
N ILE A 7 5.55 -4.91 11.91
CA ILE A 7 4.28 -4.41 11.36
C ILE A 7 3.65 -5.52 10.55
N LYS A 8 2.35 -5.45 10.41
CA LYS A 8 1.62 -6.39 9.57
C LYS A 8 1.11 -5.69 8.34
N LEU A 9 1.26 -6.36 7.21
CA LEU A 9 0.76 -5.89 5.94
C LEU A 9 -0.36 -6.83 5.50
N PHE A 10 -1.53 -6.26 5.23
CA PHE A 10 -2.68 -7.02 4.75
C PHE A 10 -2.89 -6.69 3.28
N TYR A 11 -3.12 -7.71 2.49
CA TYR A 11 -3.37 -7.52 1.07
C TYR A 11 -4.25 -8.65 0.55
N THR A 12 -4.91 -8.39 -0.56
CA THR A 12 -5.80 -9.38 -1.16
C THR A 12 -5.23 -9.83 -2.48
N THR A 13 -5.09 -11.14 -2.64
CA THR A 13 -4.70 -11.73 -3.92
C THR A 13 -5.82 -12.63 -4.38
N HIS A 14 -6.26 -12.41 -5.62
CA HIS A 14 -7.41 -13.12 -6.18
C HIS A 14 -8.64 -12.90 -5.30
N LYS A 15 -8.99 -13.75 -4.43
CA LYS A 15 -10.12 -13.55 -3.54
C LYS A 15 -9.75 -13.84 -2.11
N ASN A 16 -8.46 -14.00 -1.85
CA ASN A 16 -7.99 -14.37 -0.54
C ASN A 16 -7.31 -13.20 0.14
N LEU A 17 -7.67 -12.98 1.39
CA LEU A 17 -6.99 -12.01 2.22
C LEU A 17 -5.74 -12.66 2.80
N LYS A 18 -4.62 -12.01 2.61
CA LYS A 18 -3.35 -12.49 3.11
C LYS A 18 -2.69 -11.43 3.97
N SER A 19 -1.81 -11.87 4.84
CA SER A 19 -1.05 -10.97 5.67
C SER A 19 0.37 -11.46 5.80
N LYS A 20 1.29 -10.51 5.98
CA LYS A 20 2.68 -10.81 6.26
C LYS A 20 3.18 -9.86 7.32
N THR A 21 4.10 -10.36 8.14
CA THR A 21 4.73 -9.56 9.17
C THR A 21 6.12 -9.18 8.69
N PHE A 22 6.47 -7.91 8.87
CA PHE A 22 7.78 -7.39 8.49
C PHE A 22 8.40 -6.68 9.67
N LYS A 23 9.70 -6.82 9.79
CA LYS A 23 10.45 -6.05 10.78
C LYS A 23 11.09 -4.87 10.08
N ILE A 24 10.76 -3.67 10.53
CA ILE A 24 11.26 -2.45 9.90
C ILE A 24 11.91 -1.57 10.95
N GLU A 25 12.73 -0.66 10.46
CA GLU A 25 13.42 0.28 11.33
C GLU A 25 12.55 1.51 11.59
N LYS A 26 12.82 2.14 12.71
CA LYS A 26 12.18 3.41 13.03
C LYS A 26 12.44 4.43 11.93
N ASN A 27 11.44 5.26 11.67
CA ASN A 27 11.52 6.30 10.65
C ASN A 27 11.48 5.78 9.21
N THR A 28 10.95 4.59 9.01
CA THR A 28 10.76 4.06 7.67
C THR A 28 9.45 4.60 7.11
N SER A 29 9.51 5.19 5.93
CA SER A 29 8.30 5.63 5.24
C SER A 29 7.66 4.47 4.49
N ILE A 30 6.41 4.67 4.09
CA ILE A 30 5.72 3.65 3.29
C ILE A 30 6.49 3.38 2.01
N GLN A 31 6.97 4.44 1.35
CA GLN A 31 7.73 4.29 0.11
C GLN A 31 9.01 3.47 0.34
N ASP A 32 9.74 3.79 1.40
CA ASP A 32 10.95 3.06 1.73
C ASP A 32 10.64 1.59 2.01
N PHE A 33 9.56 1.34 2.72
CA PHE A 33 9.14 -0.02 3.03
C PHE A 33 8.86 -0.81 1.74
N ILE A 34 8.14 -0.19 0.80
CA ILE A 34 7.80 -0.85 -0.45
C ILE A 34 9.06 -1.20 -1.23
N ILE A 35 10.02 -0.29 -1.28
CA ILE A 35 11.26 -0.50 -2.03
C ILE A 35 12.14 -1.54 -1.35
N MET A 36 12.31 -1.41 -0.04
CA MET A 36 13.23 -2.27 0.71
C MET A 36 12.83 -3.73 0.67
N PHE A 37 11.55 -4.01 0.71
CA PHE A 37 11.05 -5.38 0.76
C PHE A 37 10.45 -5.85 -0.55
N ASP A 38 10.58 -5.05 -1.61
CA ASP A 38 10.03 -5.39 -2.92
C ASP A 38 8.56 -5.83 -2.80
N ILE A 39 7.78 -4.98 -2.18
CA ILE A 39 6.39 -5.31 -1.92
C ILE A 39 5.63 -5.58 -3.22
N GLU A 40 5.94 -4.83 -4.28
CA GLU A 40 5.30 -5.05 -5.58
C GLU A 40 5.50 -6.48 -6.07
N GLY A 41 6.70 -7.03 -5.86
CA GLY A 41 6.97 -8.40 -6.25
C GLY A 41 6.27 -9.41 -5.37
N ILE A 42 6.20 -9.12 -4.07
CA ILE A 42 5.56 -10.04 -3.12
C ILE A 42 4.06 -10.13 -3.37
N VAL A 43 3.41 -8.99 -3.55
CA VAL A 43 1.95 -8.97 -3.74
C VAL A 43 1.56 -9.10 -5.20
N LYS A 44 2.52 -9.04 -6.11
CA LYS A 44 2.30 -9.13 -7.56
C LYS A 44 1.32 -8.06 -8.02
N MET A 45 1.51 -6.86 -7.55
CA MET A 45 0.62 -5.75 -7.81
C MET A 45 1.46 -4.50 -7.98
N LYS A 46 1.28 -3.78 -9.08
CA LYS A 46 2.10 -2.61 -9.36
C LYS A 46 1.48 -1.31 -8.88
N ASP A 47 0.19 -1.16 -9.09
CA ASP A 47 -0.49 0.05 -8.69
C ASP A 47 -1.40 -0.25 -7.51
N PHE A 48 -1.07 0.36 -6.39
CA PHE A 48 -1.88 0.19 -5.20
C PHE A 48 -1.75 1.41 -4.31
N ASP A 49 -2.74 1.60 -3.47
CA ASP A 49 -2.69 2.58 -2.41
C ASP A 49 -2.41 1.86 -1.11
N VAL A 50 -1.77 2.55 -0.19
CA VAL A 50 -1.48 1.99 1.12
C VAL A 50 -2.27 2.73 2.17
N GLY A 51 -2.97 1.99 3.00
CA GLY A 51 -3.72 2.56 4.10
C GLY A 51 -3.19 2.11 5.44
N VAL A 52 -3.49 2.90 6.45
CA VAL A 52 -3.19 2.57 7.84
C VAL A 52 -4.50 2.63 8.59
N PHE A 53 -4.91 1.48 9.13
CA PHE A 53 -6.19 1.36 9.84
C PHE A 53 -7.35 1.89 9.00
N GLY A 54 -7.39 1.51 7.74
CA GLY A 54 -8.51 1.87 6.87
C GLY A 54 -8.43 3.24 6.22
N LYS A 55 -7.41 4.02 6.51
CA LYS A 55 -7.24 5.34 5.93
C LYS A 55 -6.06 5.36 4.99
N ILE A 56 -6.29 5.78 3.75
CA ILE A 56 -5.23 5.87 2.75
C ILE A 56 -4.25 6.96 3.17
N LYS A 57 -2.96 6.62 3.13
CA LYS A 57 -1.90 7.53 3.49
C LYS A 57 -1.01 7.82 2.29
N ASN A 58 -0.32 8.95 2.33
CA ASN A 58 0.69 9.25 1.32
C ASN A 58 1.90 8.35 1.51
N PHE A 59 2.67 8.17 0.45
CA PHE A 59 3.84 7.31 0.52
C PHE A 59 4.95 7.86 1.40
N ASP A 60 4.88 9.13 1.77
CA ASP A 60 5.87 9.72 2.68
C ASP A 60 5.48 9.56 4.16
N TYR A 61 4.36 8.91 4.42
CA TYR A 61 3.95 8.65 5.79
C TYR A 61 4.96 7.77 6.49
N ILE A 62 5.37 8.16 7.69
CA ILE A 62 6.32 7.39 8.49
C ILE A 62 5.55 6.34 9.28
N ILE A 63 5.91 5.08 9.06
CA ILE A 63 5.25 3.95 9.71
C ILE A 63 5.59 3.94 11.18
N LYS A 64 4.60 3.71 12.01
CA LYS A 64 4.76 3.69 13.47
C LYS A 64 4.56 2.29 14.01
N PRO A 65 5.09 1.99 15.21
CA PRO A 65 4.84 0.71 15.84
C PRO A 65 3.34 0.47 15.98
N ASN A 66 2.94 -0.78 15.76
CA ASN A 66 1.55 -1.20 15.86
C ASN A 66 0.67 -0.69 14.72
N ASP A 67 1.24 -0.06 13.71
CA ASP A 67 0.47 0.31 12.53
C ASP A 67 0.07 -0.95 11.78
N ARG A 68 -1.13 -0.89 11.22
CA ARG A 68 -1.64 -1.96 10.39
C ARG A 68 -1.70 -1.44 8.97
N LEU A 69 -0.79 -1.92 8.14
CA LEU A 69 -0.73 -1.50 6.74
C LEU A 69 -1.67 -2.35 5.91
N GLU A 70 -2.35 -1.70 4.99
CA GLU A 70 -3.27 -2.38 4.10
C GLU A 70 -3.01 -1.92 2.68
N LEU A 71 -2.96 -2.86 1.76
CA LEU A 71 -2.81 -2.54 0.35
C LEU A 71 -4.17 -2.56 -0.31
N TYR A 72 -4.50 -1.46 -0.95
CA TYR A 72 -5.74 -1.33 -1.69
C TYR A 72 -5.41 -1.31 -3.16
N ARG A 73 -5.94 -2.29 -3.89
CA ARG A 73 -5.78 -2.32 -5.31
C ARG A 73 -6.49 -1.10 -5.89
N LYS A 74 -5.77 -0.33 -6.70
CA LYS A 74 -6.43 0.75 -7.41
C LYS A 74 -7.47 0.13 -8.31
N ILE A 75 -8.69 0.57 -8.14
CA ILE A 75 -9.77 0.06 -8.97
C ILE A 75 -9.52 0.56 -10.37
N ILE A 76 -9.14 -0.37 -11.23
CA ILE A 76 -9.13 -0.06 -12.65
C ILE A 76 -10.58 -0.08 -13.03
N ALA A 77 -11.17 1.08 -12.96
CA ALA A 77 -12.57 1.20 -13.24
C ALA A 77 -12.85 0.74 -14.66
N ASP A 78 -14.10 0.38 -14.89
CA ASP A 78 -14.61 0.15 -16.23
C ASP A 78 -14.02 1.21 -17.17
N PRO A 79 -13.47 0.80 -18.32
CA PRO A 79 -12.89 1.76 -19.27
C PRO A 79 -13.83 2.89 -19.64
N LYS A 80 -15.11 2.65 -19.65
CA LYS A 80 -16.09 3.69 -19.93
C LYS A 80 -16.07 4.76 -18.87
N ILE A 81 -16.01 4.37 -17.62
CA ILE A 81 -15.99 5.33 -16.53
C ILE A 81 -14.69 6.12 -16.57
N ARG A 82 -13.57 5.46 -16.85
CA ARG A 82 -12.29 6.14 -16.98
C ARG A 82 -12.32 7.20 -18.06
N ARG A 83 -12.84 6.85 -19.21
CA ARG A 83 -12.93 7.79 -20.31
C ARG A 83 -13.79 8.99 -19.95
N LYS A 84 -14.88 8.74 -19.27
CA LYS A 84 -15.78 9.81 -18.85
C LYS A 84 -15.05 10.77 -17.90
N ASN A 85 -14.30 10.23 -16.97
CA ASN A 85 -13.55 11.05 -16.02
C ASN A 85 -12.48 11.87 -16.72
N ILE A 86 -11.80 11.28 -17.68
CA ILE A 86 -10.79 11.99 -18.45
C ILE A 86 -11.43 13.13 -19.23
N ALA A 87 -12.56 12.87 -19.85
CA ALA A 87 -13.25 13.92 -20.59
C ALA A 87 -13.62 15.08 -19.69
N LYS A 88 -14.08 14.79 -18.49
CA LYS A 88 -14.39 15.84 -17.54
C LYS A 88 -13.16 16.63 -17.14
N SER A 89 -12.05 15.95 -16.98
CA SER A 89 -10.81 16.61 -16.58
C SER A 89 -10.33 17.54 -17.66
N ASN A 90 -10.59 17.23 -18.89
CA ASN A 90 -10.09 18.00 -20.02
C ASN A 90 -11.03 19.09 -20.45
N SER A 91 -12.21 19.12 -19.93
CA SER A 91 -13.20 20.13 -20.31
C SER A 91 -13.15 21.37 -19.43
#